data_bbc8dc4bb6481cc67d6e7a1598ce6be2
#
_entry.id   bbc8dc4bb6481cc67d6e7a1598ce6be2
#
_cell.length_a   1.000
_cell.length_b   1.000
_cell.length_c   1.000
_cell.angle_alpha   90.00
_cell.angle_beta   90.00
_cell.angle_gamma   90.00
#
_symmetry.space_group_name_H-M   'P 1'
#
loop_
_entity.id
_entity.type
_entity.pdbx_description
1 polymer ?
#
loop_
_entity_poly.entity_id
_entity_poly.type
_entity_poly.pdbx_seq_one_letter_code
_entity_poly.pdbx_strand_id
1 'polypeptide(L)'
;VYDLREDKDQDGMVLRDAIKSIKNVGVDGEKINSYARIIDPVSAKVALMLNGPLVIGLYCYNYGNRFWQGQGQNLGGHAVILTGWDKAGFILQNSWGTEWGRSGIETFPFEDWCYMLECWTIVS
;
A
#
# COMPACT_ATOMS: atom_id res chain seq x y z
N VAL A 1 -1.13 -7.58 6.78
CA VAL A 1 -1.13 -6.14 6.52
C VAL A 1 -0.84 -5.39 7.81
N TYR A 2 -0.01 -4.42 7.72
CA TYR A 2 0.46 -3.65 8.85
C TYR A 2 -0.53 -2.55 9.20
N ASP A 3 -0.89 -2.45 10.48
CA ASP A 3 -1.82 -1.46 10.99
C ASP A 3 -1.01 -0.30 11.59
N LEU A 4 -1.19 0.89 11.03
CA LEU A 4 -0.42 2.07 11.39
C LEU A 4 -1.09 2.97 12.44
N ARG A 5 -2.23 2.55 12.99
CA ARG A 5 -3.02 3.42 13.87
C ARG A 5 -2.33 3.84 15.15
N GLU A 6 -1.42 3.06 15.65
CA GLU A 6 -0.76 3.34 16.91
C GLU A 6 0.21 4.51 16.84
N ASP A 7 0.60 4.90 15.64
CA ASP A 7 1.62 5.91 15.46
C ASP A 7 1.18 6.91 14.40
N LYS A 8 0.14 7.65 14.72
CA LYS A 8 -0.54 8.51 13.75
C LYS A 8 0.33 9.61 13.17
N ASP A 9 1.21 10.17 13.98
CA ASP A 9 2.05 11.27 13.54
C ASP A 9 3.23 10.79 12.71
N GLN A 10 3.40 9.48 12.62
CA GLN A 10 4.53 8.85 11.95
C GLN A 10 4.12 7.71 11.06
N ASP A 11 2.89 7.74 10.54
CA ASP A 11 2.38 6.66 9.68
C ASP A 11 3.38 6.32 8.58
N GLY A 12 3.93 7.33 7.90
CA GLY A 12 4.92 7.13 6.86
C GLY A 12 6.21 6.54 7.37
N MET A 13 6.64 6.95 8.57
CA MET A 13 7.86 6.41 9.17
C MET A 13 7.67 4.98 9.63
N VAL A 14 6.50 4.65 10.14
CA VAL A 14 6.20 3.28 10.59
C VAL A 14 6.27 2.32 9.42
N LEU A 15 5.66 2.68 8.29
CA LEU A 15 5.71 1.83 7.09
C LEU A 15 7.15 1.70 6.58
N ARG A 16 7.88 2.80 6.54
CA ARG A 16 9.28 2.80 6.13
C ARG A 16 10.13 1.92 7.03
N ASP A 17 9.91 1.99 8.34
CA ASP A 17 10.66 1.18 9.30
C ASP A 17 10.33 -0.29 9.16
N ALA A 18 9.07 -0.63 8.88
CA ALA A 18 8.67 -2.00 8.62
C ALA A 18 9.40 -2.55 7.39
N ILE A 19 9.50 -1.75 6.32
CA ILE A 19 10.23 -2.14 5.11
C ILE A 19 11.71 -2.33 5.42
N LYS A 20 12.31 -1.43 6.19
CA LYS A 20 13.72 -1.56 6.60
C LYS A 20 13.95 -2.83 7.39
N SER A 21 13.05 -3.17 8.28
CA SER A 21 13.16 -4.40 9.08
C SER A 21 13.15 -5.64 8.19
N ILE A 22 12.26 -5.66 7.21
CA ILE A 22 12.18 -6.74 6.24
C ILE A 22 13.48 -6.84 5.44
N LYS A 23 14.01 -5.68 5.03
CA LYS A 23 15.26 -5.63 4.28
C LYS A 23 16.43 -6.21 5.06
N ASN A 24 16.50 -5.91 6.35
CA ASN A 24 17.63 -6.34 7.19
C ASN A 24 17.56 -7.82 7.54
N VAL A 25 16.36 -8.33 7.78
CA VAL A 25 16.16 -9.71 8.22
C VAL A 25 16.06 -10.67 7.04
N GLY A 26 15.46 -10.21 5.95
CA GLY A 26 15.10 -11.05 4.83
C GLY A 26 13.77 -11.74 5.08
N VAL A 27 13.14 -12.21 4.01
CA VAL A 27 11.86 -12.92 4.07
C VAL A 27 11.98 -14.14 3.18
N ASP A 28 11.60 -15.30 3.70
CA ASP A 28 11.64 -16.58 2.96
C ASP A 28 13.01 -16.87 2.36
N GLY A 29 14.08 -16.51 3.08
CA GLY A 29 15.43 -16.76 2.62
C GLY A 29 15.94 -15.77 1.60
N GLU A 30 15.13 -14.82 1.18
CA GLU A 30 15.53 -13.76 0.26
C GLU A 30 15.72 -12.45 1.01
N LYS A 31 16.73 -11.70 0.62
CA LYS A 31 16.98 -10.40 1.20
C LYS A 31 16.50 -9.32 0.24
N ILE A 32 15.83 -8.31 0.79
CA ILE A 32 15.47 -7.11 0.05
C ILE A 32 16.72 -6.26 -0.07
N ASN A 33 17.22 -6.06 -1.30
CA ASN A 33 18.43 -5.29 -1.53
C ASN A 33 18.24 -3.81 -1.34
N SER A 34 17.09 -3.29 -1.77
CA SER A 34 16.81 -1.87 -1.67
C SER A 34 15.31 -1.62 -1.71
N TYR A 35 14.94 -0.39 -1.42
CA TYR A 35 13.57 0.10 -1.56
C TYR A 35 13.62 1.56 -1.97
N ALA A 36 12.58 2.01 -2.67
CA ALA A 36 12.50 3.38 -3.14
C ALA A 36 11.07 3.88 -3.05
N ARG A 37 10.92 5.15 -2.73
CA ARG A 37 9.62 5.79 -2.67
C ARG A 37 9.13 6.16 -4.05
N ILE A 38 7.84 5.94 -4.29
CA ILE A 38 7.16 6.25 -5.55
C ILE A 38 6.21 7.41 -5.28
N ILE A 39 6.26 8.45 -6.09
CA ILE A 39 5.50 9.68 -5.83
C ILE A 39 4.42 9.98 -6.86
N ASP A 40 4.29 9.18 -7.90
CA ASP A 40 3.27 9.42 -8.93
C ASP A 40 2.80 8.11 -9.57
N PRO A 41 1.61 8.12 -10.21
CA PRO A 41 1.04 6.89 -10.78
C PRO A 41 1.86 6.31 -11.93
N VAL A 42 2.51 7.13 -12.74
CA VAL A 42 3.30 6.63 -13.87
C VAL A 42 4.50 5.84 -13.36
N SER A 43 5.20 6.40 -12.38
CA SER A 43 6.33 5.69 -11.76
C SER A 43 5.88 4.41 -11.06
N ALA A 44 4.68 4.42 -10.50
CA ALA A 44 4.11 3.23 -9.86
C ALA A 44 3.91 2.10 -10.87
N LYS A 45 3.40 2.42 -12.06
CA LYS A 45 3.22 1.42 -13.12
C LYS A 45 4.56 0.83 -13.54
N VAL A 46 5.55 1.67 -13.72
CA VAL A 46 6.90 1.23 -14.10
C VAL A 46 7.47 0.31 -13.03
N ALA A 47 7.36 0.72 -11.77
CA ALA A 47 7.88 -0.07 -10.65
C ALA A 47 7.17 -1.42 -10.55
N LEU A 48 5.84 -1.46 -10.75
CA LEU A 48 5.10 -2.72 -10.78
C LEU A 48 5.62 -3.67 -11.86
N MET A 49 5.97 -3.13 -13.02
CA MET A 49 6.52 -3.93 -14.11
C MET A 49 7.92 -4.46 -13.80
N LEU A 50 8.75 -3.64 -13.19
CA LEU A 50 10.15 -3.98 -12.96
C LEU A 50 10.39 -4.78 -11.69
N ASN A 51 9.65 -4.46 -10.62
CA ASN A 51 9.95 -4.97 -9.29
C ASN A 51 8.81 -5.76 -8.65
N GLY A 52 7.63 -5.77 -9.26
CA GLY A 52 6.47 -6.47 -8.71
C GLY A 52 5.66 -5.60 -7.76
N PRO A 53 4.91 -6.21 -6.85
CA PRO A 53 3.94 -5.48 -6.01
C PRO A 53 4.55 -4.33 -5.22
N LEU A 54 3.73 -3.28 -5.02
CA LEU A 54 4.09 -2.10 -4.26
C LEU A 54 3.41 -2.14 -2.90
N VAL A 55 4.11 -1.66 -1.87
CA VAL A 55 3.54 -1.48 -0.54
C VAL A 55 3.08 -0.03 -0.42
N ILE A 56 1.82 0.16 -0.07
CA ILE A 56 1.26 1.50 0.06
C ILE A 56 0.61 1.71 1.41
N GLY A 57 0.52 2.97 1.82
CA GLY A 57 -0.18 3.37 3.02
C GLY A 57 -1.30 4.34 2.67
N LEU A 58 -2.47 4.11 3.26
CA LEU A 58 -3.67 4.94 3.08
C LEU A 58 -4.31 5.16 4.44
N TYR A 59 -4.97 6.31 4.64
CA TYR A 59 -5.83 6.45 5.80
C TYR A 59 -7.10 5.63 5.63
N CYS A 60 -7.56 5.08 6.74
CA CYS A 60 -8.79 4.29 6.79
C CYS A 60 -9.87 5.11 7.49
N TYR A 61 -10.98 5.36 6.80
CA TYR A 61 -12.12 6.11 7.36
C TYR A 61 -13.31 5.22 7.66
N ASN A 62 -13.35 4.03 7.05
CA ASN A 62 -14.42 3.06 7.24
C ASN A 62 -13.89 1.68 6.84
N TYR A 63 -14.74 0.67 6.89
CA TYR A 63 -14.36 -0.68 6.52
C TYR A 63 -15.02 -1.12 5.21
N GLY A 64 -15.45 -0.16 4.39
CA GLY A 64 -16.02 -0.44 3.09
C GLY A 64 -14.97 -0.74 2.03
N ASN A 65 -15.44 -0.95 0.79
CA ASN A 65 -14.56 -1.34 -0.31
C ASN A 65 -13.54 -0.26 -0.66
N ARG A 66 -13.92 1.01 -0.51
CA ARG A 66 -13.01 2.14 -0.75
C ARG A 66 -12.80 2.92 0.54
N PHE A 67 -12.25 2.23 1.51
CA PHE A 67 -12.05 2.74 2.87
C PHE A 67 -11.26 4.06 2.93
N TRP A 68 -10.48 4.36 1.91
CA TRP A 68 -9.64 5.56 1.85
C TRP A 68 -10.41 6.82 1.39
N GLN A 69 -11.62 6.64 0.86
CA GLN A 69 -12.45 7.75 0.35
C GLN A 69 -13.43 8.26 1.39
N GLY A 70 -13.12 8.15 2.64
CA GLY A 70 -14.05 8.53 3.67
C GLY A 70 -14.00 10.00 4.02
N GLN A 71 -15.01 10.42 4.77
CA GLN A 71 -15.06 11.69 5.47
C GLN A 71 -15.33 11.42 6.93
N GLY A 72 -14.99 12.38 7.78
CA GLY A 72 -15.20 12.25 9.20
C GLY A 72 -13.98 11.74 9.91
N GLN A 73 -14.17 10.86 10.88
CA GLN A 73 -13.09 10.42 11.73
C GLN A 73 -12.12 9.49 10.99
N ASN A 74 -10.86 9.88 11.01
CA ASN A 74 -9.77 9.06 10.51
C ASN A 74 -9.46 7.96 11.54
N LEU A 75 -9.62 6.72 11.12
CA LEU A 75 -9.39 5.56 11.98
C LEU A 75 -7.92 5.15 12.07
N GLY A 76 -7.05 5.80 11.29
CA GLY A 76 -5.61 5.54 11.28
C GLY A 76 -5.10 5.10 9.92
N GLY A 77 -3.80 4.90 9.83
CA GLY A 77 -3.16 4.42 8.61
C GLY A 77 -3.31 2.92 8.45
N HIS A 78 -3.32 2.48 7.19
CA HIS A 78 -3.45 1.06 6.86
C HIS A 78 -2.56 0.74 5.68
N ALA A 79 -1.79 -0.31 5.78
CA ALA A 79 -0.89 -0.74 4.71
C ALA A 79 -1.56 -1.82 3.87
N VAL A 80 -1.51 -1.64 2.56
CA VAL A 80 -2.04 -2.59 1.59
C VAL A 80 -1.07 -2.70 0.42
N ILE A 81 -1.39 -3.55 -0.55
CA ILE A 81 -0.50 -3.85 -1.66
C ILE A 81 -1.18 -3.50 -2.97
N LEU A 82 -0.45 -2.86 -3.88
CA LEU A 82 -0.86 -2.73 -5.28
C LEU A 82 -0.16 -3.84 -6.07
N THR A 83 -0.93 -4.63 -6.80
CA THR A 83 -0.38 -5.80 -7.51
C THR A 83 -0.31 -5.61 -9.02
N GLY A 84 -0.99 -4.60 -9.56
CA GLY A 84 -1.02 -4.33 -10.98
C GLY A 84 -1.98 -3.19 -11.28
N TRP A 85 -2.42 -3.09 -12.53
CA TRP A 85 -3.42 -2.10 -12.91
C TRP A 85 -4.20 -2.57 -14.14
N ASP A 86 -5.34 -1.92 -14.35
CA ASP A 86 -6.15 -2.07 -15.56
C ASP A 86 -6.66 -0.69 -15.98
N LYS A 87 -7.67 -0.63 -16.84
CA LYS A 87 -8.22 0.64 -17.33
C LYS A 87 -8.81 1.50 -16.22
N ALA A 88 -9.34 0.87 -15.18
CA ALA A 88 -10.05 1.57 -14.11
C ALA A 88 -9.12 2.12 -13.05
N GLY A 89 -7.94 1.53 -12.87
CA GLY A 89 -7.02 1.96 -11.84
C GLY A 89 -6.04 0.87 -11.46
N PHE A 90 -5.40 1.06 -10.32
CA PHE A 90 -4.53 0.05 -9.73
C PHE A 90 -5.37 -1.05 -9.10
N ILE A 91 -4.81 -2.25 -9.07
CA ILE A 91 -5.41 -3.39 -8.38
C ILE A 91 -4.86 -3.41 -6.97
N LEU A 92 -5.72 -3.16 -5.99
CA LEU A 92 -5.37 -3.10 -4.58
C LEU A 92 -5.75 -4.40 -3.91
N GLN A 93 -4.82 -5.00 -3.20
CA GLN A 93 -5.07 -6.22 -2.43
C GLN A 93 -5.00 -5.88 -0.94
N ASN A 94 -6.07 -6.23 -0.21
CA ASN A 94 -6.19 -5.99 1.21
C ASN A 94 -6.15 -7.31 1.98
N SER A 95 -5.92 -7.23 3.28
CA SER A 95 -5.83 -8.40 4.15
C SER A 95 -7.07 -8.61 5.01
N TRP A 96 -8.19 -7.95 4.68
CA TRP A 96 -9.42 -8.06 5.46
C TRP A 96 -10.27 -9.29 5.11
N GLY A 97 -9.70 -10.22 4.33
CA GLY A 97 -10.39 -11.45 3.96
C GLY A 97 -11.02 -11.36 2.57
N THR A 98 -11.45 -12.52 2.09
CA THR A 98 -11.99 -12.64 0.74
C THR A 98 -13.40 -12.07 0.60
N GLU A 99 -14.08 -11.78 1.71
CA GLU A 99 -15.39 -11.15 1.67
C GLU A 99 -15.32 -9.64 1.42
N TRP A 100 -14.16 -9.06 1.63
CA TRP A 100 -13.93 -7.64 1.33
C TRP A 100 -13.67 -7.49 -0.17
N GLY A 101 -14.30 -6.47 -0.77
CA GLY A 101 -14.11 -6.19 -2.19
C GLY A 101 -14.51 -7.38 -3.07
N ARG A 102 -13.73 -7.63 -4.09
CA ARG A 102 -13.89 -8.77 -4.98
C ARG A 102 -12.82 -9.80 -4.61
N SER A 103 -13.16 -10.68 -3.69
CA SER A 103 -12.23 -11.71 -3.19
C SER A 103 -10.94 -11.11 -2.61
N GLY A 104 -11.08 -10.03 -1.85
CA GLY A 104 -9.94 -9.35 -1.20
C GLY A 104 -9.30 -8.28 -2.05
N ILE A 105 -9.83 -8.00 -3.23
CA ILE A 105 -9.26 -7.05 -4.20
C ILE A 105 -10.26 -5.92 -4.47
N GLU A 106 -9.74 -4.73 -4.68
CA GLU A 106 -10.54 -3.57 -5.08
C GLU A 106 -9.74 -2.71 -6.05
N THR A 107 -10.44 -1.91 -6.84
CA THR A 107 -9.82 -0.94 -7.72
C THR A 107 -9.46 0.32 -6.95
N PHE A 108 -8.22 0.75 -7.07
CA PHE A 108 -7.77 2.05 -6.59
C PHE A 108 -7.65 2.96 -7.81
N PRO A 109 -8.66 3.82 -8.06
CA PRO A 109 -8.66 4.65 -9.26
C PRO A 109 -7.41 5.52 -9.35
N PHE A 110 -6.95 5.78 -10.57
CA PHE A 110 -5.72 6.59 -10.73
C PHE A 110 -5.89 7.99 -10.14
N GLU A 111 -7.08 8.57 -10.24
CA GLU A 111 -7.36 9.89 -9.67
C GLU A 111 -7.32 9.89 -8.14
N ASP A 112 -7.41 8.73 -7.52
CA ASP A 112 -7.35 8.62 -6.06
C ASP A 112 -5.91 8.66 -5.53
N TRP A 113 -4.93 8.84 -6.41
CA TRP A 113 -3.54 9.01 -5.96
C TRP A 113 -3.39 10.11 -4.92
N CYS A 114 -4.26 11.11 -4.94
CA CYS A 114 -4.26 12.20 -3.95
C CYS A 114 -4.44 11.71 -2.51
N TYR A 115 -4.99 10.52 -2.32
CA TYR A 115 -5.14 9.91 -0.99
C TYR A 115 -3.92 9.12 -0.56
N MET A 116 -2.95 8.93 -1.44
CA MET A 116 -1.76 8.13 -1.16
C MET A 116 -0.89 8.82 -0.10
N LEU A 117 -0.65 8.14 1.00
CA LEU A 117 0.28 8.60 2.02
C LEU A 117 1.70 8.21 1.65
N GLU A 118 1.89 6.97 1.25
CA GLU A 118 3.19 6.43 0.87
C GLU A 118 3.01 5.35 -0.16
N CYS A 119 4.01 5.21 -1.01
CA CYS A 119 4.08 4.12 -1.97
C CYS A 119 5.55 3.72 -2.12
N TRP A 120 5.85 2.45 -1.93
CA TRP A 120 7.22 1.96 -1.96
C TRP A 120 7.35 0.78 -2.90
N THR A 121 8.40 0.81 -3.73
CA THR A 121 8.83 -0.35 -4.49
C THR A 121 9.95 -1.04 -3.72
N ILE A 122 9.96 -2.36 -3.77
CA ILE A 122 10.93 -3.19 -3.06
C ILE A 122 11.71 -3.98 -4.09
N VAL A 123 13.04 -3.89 -4.02
CA VAL A 123 13.95 -4.58 -4.95
C VAL A 123 14.67 -5.68 -4.18
N SER A 124 14.46 -6.91 -4.61
CA SER A 124 15.13 -8.07 -3.99
C SER A 124 16.51 -8.29 -4.59
#